data_99dd3bfe16b4dc28b960000aac80419d
#
_entry.id   99dd3bfe16b4dc28b960000aac80419d
#
_cell.length_a   1.000
_cell.length_b   1.000
_cell.length_c   1.000
_cell.angle_alpha   90.00
_cell.angle_beta   90.00
_cell.angle_gamma   90.00
#
_symmetry.space_group_name_H-M   'P 1'
#
loop_
_entity.id
_entity.type
_entity.pdbx_description
1 polymer ?
#
loop_
_entity_poly.entity_id
_entity_poly.type
_entity_poly.pdbx_seq_one_letter_code
_entity_poly.pdbx_strand_id
1 'polypeptide(L)'
;MQIRRNAILPRLFVMLPLVLLIVVPFAANQEIKNLKFCVVDNDHSSFSRRLVQKIDASAYFSLADYCGSHSAAMRSIDGGSADVAVEIGHDFEQNLVKTGVADINVEANAVNGMKGMLAQAYMLRIIADYAAQLGEEHGIDASGVSLAGADVRPRFLYNGQLDYKMFMIPAVMAMLLTLLIGFLPALNIVGEKESGTIEQINVTPVGRFSFIFSKLIPYWLIGLFMLAWSVFLAWLIYGMFPAGSILLLFLYATLFLLIVSSLGLIVSNYSSTMQQAALLMFFFLVIFILMSGMLTPVSAMPEWAQLITYVNPLRYFIEVLRALYLKGSGFADLQMQFFAMLAYAAVSWTWAICSYKKSA
;
A
#
# COMPACT_ATOMS: atom_id res chain seq x y z
N MET A 1 2.32 -4.37 -34.76
CA MET A 1 2.71 -5.66 -35.39
C MET A 1 3.68 -6.49 -34.55
N GLN A 2 4.68 -5.89 -33.90
CA GLN A 2 5.65 -6.64 -33.06
C GLN A 2 5.01 -7.45 -31.92
N ILE A 3 4.01 -6.90 -31.22
CA ILE A 3 3.32 -7.57 -30.10
C ILE A 3 2.57 -8.84 -30.56
N ARG A 4 2.00 -8.84 -31.75
CA ARG A 4 1.30 -10.02 -32.32
C ARG A 4 2.26 -11.09 -32.83
N ARG A 5 3.49 -10.73 -33.21
CA ARG A 5 4.51 -11.65 -33.69
C ARG A 5 5.29 -12.36 -32.57
N ASN A 6 5.29 -11.77 -31.36
CA ASN A 6 5.94 -12.38 -30.21
C ASN A 6 4.88 -13.12 -29.38
N ALA A 7 4.90 -14.45 -29.40
CA ALA A 7 3.95 -15.29 -28.69
C ALA A 7 4.02 -15.15 -27.15
N ILE A 8 5.13 -14.62 -26.60
CA ILE A 8 5.36 -14.48 -25.17
C ILE A 8 4.68 -13.22 -24.62
N LEU A 9 4.73 -12.08 -25.34
CA LEU A 9 4.22 -10.79 -24.86
C LEU A 9 2.72 -10.82 -24.50
N PRO A 10 1.80 -11.34 -25.33
CA PRO A 10 0.37 -11.40 -24.96
C PRO A 10 0.12 -12.26 -23.72
N ARG A 11 0.85 -13.38 -23.59
CA ARG A 11 0.75 -14.24 -22.40
C ARG A 11 1.25 -13.53 -21.15
N LEU A 12 2.32 -12.77 -21.25
CA LEU A 12 2.88 -11.99 -20.15
C LEU A 12 1.88 -10.93 -19.67
N PHE A 13 1.16 -10.25 -20.56
CA PHE A 13 0.16 -9.24 -20.18
C PHE A 13 -1.05 -9.81 -19.43
N VAL A 14 -1.38 -11.07 -19.63
CA VAL A 14 -2.46 -11.74 -18.90
C VAL A 14 -1.96 -12.41 -17.62
N MET A 15 -0.81 -13.08 -17.70
CA MET A 15 -0.27 -13.87 -16.58
C MET A 15 0.40 -13.01 -15.51
N LEU A 16 1.09 -11.93 -15.87
CA LEU A 16 1.81 -11.11 -14.92
C LEU A 16 0.90 -10.43 -13.89
N PRO A 17 -0.24 -9.79 -14.28
CA PRO A 17 -1.21 -9.29 -13.31
C PRO A 17 -1.77 -10.38 -12.42
N LEU A 18 -2.11 -11.55 -12.99
CA LEU A 18 -2.62 -12.68 -12.22
C LEU A 18 -1.61 -13.13 -11.15
N VAL A 19 -0.37 -13.36 -11.55
CA VAL A 19 0.69 -13.82 -10.64
C VAL A 19 0.98 -12.76 -9.57
N LEU A 20 1.17 -11.50 -9.96
CA LEU A 20 1.54 -10.46 -9.00
C LEU A 20 0.39 -10.10 -8.05
N LEU A 21 -0.86 -10.07 -8.53
CA LEU A 21 -2.02 -9.84 -7.66
C LEU A 21 -2.27 -10.99 -6.68
N ILE A 22 -1.84 -12.22 -6.99
CA ILE A 22 -1.90 -13.34 -6.05
C ILE A 22 -0.67 -13.33 -5.15
N VAL A 23 0.53 -13.37 -5.73
CA VAL A 23 1.77 -13.59 -4.97
C VAL A 23 2.09 -12.43 -4.03
N VAL A 24 2.02 -11.18 -4.51
CA VAL A 24 2.45 -10.03 -3.70
C VAL A 24 1.57 -9.80 -2.47
N PRO A 25 0.21 -9.77 -2.54
CA PRO A 25 -0.61 -9.61 -1.35
C PRO A 25 -0.48 -10.76 -0.35
N PHE A 26 -0.20 -11.99 -0.81
CA PHE A 26 0.03 -13.12 0.09
C PHE A 26 1.45 -13.14 0.66
N ALA A 27 2.47 -12.85 -0.15
CA ALA A 27 3.87 -12.82 0.30
C ALA A 27 4.16 -11.61 1.19
N ALA A 28 3.56 -10.47 0.89
CA ALA A 28 3.65 -9.26 1.69
C ALA A 28 2.54 -9.17 2.74
N ASN A 29 1.77 -10.26 2.94
CA ASN A 29 0.71 -10.28 3.93
C ASN A 29 1.31 -10.07 5.31
N GLN A 30 1.13 -8.88 5.83
CA GLN A 30 1.46 -8.51 7.20
C GLN A 30 0.25 -8.69 8.12
N GLU A 31 -0.72 -9.55 7.75
CA GLU A 31 -1.66 -10.07 8.71
C GLU A 31 -0.87 -10.81 9.78
N ILE A 32 -0.68 -10.14 10.86
CA ILE A 32 0.01 -10.71 11.99
C ILE A 32 -1.02 -11.58 12.70
N LYS A 33 -0.99 -12.86 12.39
CA LYS A 33 -1.71 -13.92 13.11
C LYS A 33 -0.78 -14.46 14.17
N ASN A 34 -1.34 -14.93 15.28
CA ASN A 34 -0.60 -15.52 16.39
C ASN A 34 0.38 -14.53 17.08
N LEU A 35 -0.07 -13.29 17.29
CA LEU A 35 0.62 -12.37 18.19
C LEU A 35 0.62 -12.97 19.59
N LYS A 36 1.78 -13.14 20.14
CA LYS A 36 1.92 -13.61 21.52
C LYS A 36 1.69 -12.46 22.48
N PHE A 37 0.77 -12.63 23.42
CA PHE A 37 0.59 -11.64 24.47
C PHE A 37 0.85 -12.22 25.85
N CYS A 38 1.37 -11.39 26.75
CA CYS A 38 1.47 -11.69 28.15
C CYS A 38 0.54 -10.77 28.96
N VAL A 39 0.06 -11.27 30.08
CA VAL A 39 -0.90 -10.57 30.92
C VAL A 39 -0.34 -10.40 32.31
N VAL A 40 -0.48 -9.18 32.85
CA VAL A 40 -0.33 -8.87 34.29
C VAL A 40 -1.74 -8.55 34.79
N ASP A 41 -2.37 -9.51 35.45
CA ASP A 41 -3.69 -9.33 36.01
C ASP A 41 -3.55 -9.00 37.52
N ASN A 42 -3.71 -7.73 37.88
CA ASN A 42 -3.64 -7.28 39.26
C ASN A 42 -4.99 -7.30 39.97
N ASP A 43 -6.09 -7.56 39.22
CA ASP A 43 -7.47 -7.54 39.75
C ASP A 43 -7.99 -8.94 40.10
N HIS A 44 -7.63 -9.95 39.30
CA HIS A 44 -8.04 -11.35 39.46
C HIS A 44 -9.56 -11.56 39.50
N SER A 45 -10.33 -10.63 38.96
CA SER A 45 -11.79 -10.63 38.98
C SER A 45 -12.42 -11.51 37.89
N SER A 46 -13.77 -11.56 37.88
CA SER A 46 -14.51 -12.23 36.83
C SER A 46 -14.40 -11.46 35.50
N PHE A 47 -14.33 -10.13 35.54
CA PHE A 47 -14.23 -9.28 34.38
C PHE A 47 -12.83 -9.34 33.75
N SER A 48 -11.77 -9.31 34.58
CA SER A 48 -10.39 -9.44 34.06
C SER A 48 -10.19 -10.77 33.34
N ARG A 49 -10.65 -11.88 33.92
CA ARG A 49 -10.55 -13.22 33.29
C ARG A 49 -11.33 -13.31 31.98
N ARG A 50 -12.53 -12.75 31.92
CA ARG A 50 -13.35 -12.72 30.68
C ARG A 50 -12.66 -11.90 29.59
N LEU A 51 -12.00 -10.78 29.93
CA LEU A 51 -11.21 -9.99 28.99
C LEU A 51 -10.06 -10.80 28.42
N VAL A 52 -9.27 -11.45 29.28
CA VAL A 52 -8.14 -12.30 28.85
C VAL A 52 -8.62 -13.43 27.93
N GLN A 53 -9.71 -14.11 28.30
CA GLN A 53 -10.31 -15.16 27.46
C GLN A 53 -10.77 -14.61 26.09
N LYS A 54 -11.37 -13.41 26.05
CA LYS A 54 -11.79 -12.77 24.80
C LYS A 54 -10.60 -12.43 23.90
N ILE A 55 -9.48 -11.98 24.48
CA ILE A 55 -8.24 -11.72 23.76
C ILE A 55 -7.67 -13.02 23.18
N ASP A 56 -7.56 -14.07 23.99
CA ASP A 56 -7.02 -15.37 23.58
C ASP A 56 -7.91 -16.10 22.57
N ALA A 57 -9.23 -15.97 22.68
CA ALA A 57 -10.18 -16.50 21.71
C ALA A 57 -10.17 -15.76 20.36
N SER A 58 -9.47 -14.62 20.26
CA SER A 58 -9.39 -13.88 19.02
C SER A 58 -8.47 -14.59 18.02
N ALA A 59 -8.74 -14.42 16.72
CA ALA A 59 -7.90 -14.98 15.65
C ALA A 59 -6.50 -14.33 15.56
N TYR A 60 -6.24 -13.28 16.35
CA TYR A 60 -5.05 -12.45 16.24
C TYR A 60 -4.00 -12.75 17.34
N PHE A 61 -4.46 -13.14 18.52
CA PHE A 61 -3.63 -13.29 19.70
C PHE A 61 -3.60 -14.72 20.22
N SER A 62 -2.49 -15.09 20.86
CA SER A 62 -2.34 -16.30 21.65
C SER A 62 -1.66 -15.96 22.96
N LEU A 63 -2.22 -16.44 24.07
CA LEU A 63 -1.66 -16.21 25.40
C LEU A 63 -0.32 -16.95 25.52
N ALA A 64 0.75 -16.20 25.79
CA ALA A 64 2.09 -16.75 25.99
C ALA A 64 2.34 -17.06 27.46
N ASP A 65 2.01 -16.12 28.36
CA ASP A 65 2.29 -16.27 29.78
C ASP A 65 1.45 -15.31 30.63
N TYR A 66 1.26 -15.69 31.91
CA TYR A 66 0.77 -14.79 32.96
C TYR A 66 1.97 -14.26 33.73
N CYS A 67 2.25 -12.99 33.63
CA CYS A 67 3.37 -12.33 34.29
C CYS A 67 2.94 -11.81 35.68
N GLY A 68 3.74 -12.07 36.70
CA GLY A 68 3.45 -11.62 38.08
C GLY A 68 3.75 -10.14 38.34
N SER A 69 4.32 -9.41 37.36
CA SER A 69 4.61 -7.98 37.50
C SER A 69 4.86 -7.34 36.12
N HIS A 70 4.69 -6.02 36.04
CA HIS A 70 5.02 -5.22 34.86
C HIS A 70 6.47 -5.46 34.36
N SER A 71 7.44 -5.51 35.27
CA SER A 71 8.84 -5.78 34.93
C SER A 71 9.08 -7.19 34.36
N ALA A 72 8.26 -8.17 34.72
CA ALA A 72 8.30 -9.50 34.13
C ALA A 72 7.72 -9.48 32.71
N ALA A 73 6.62 -8.76 32.49
CA ALA A 73 6.03 -8.57 31.18
C ALA A 73 6.98 -7.86 30.19
N MET A 74 7.68 -6.81 30.65
CA MET A 74 8.71 -6.14 29.87
C MET A 74 9.84 -7.07 29.45
N ARG A 75 10.34 -7.91 30.36
CA ARG A 75 11.37 -8.91 30.01
C ARG A 75 10.88 -9.93 29.00
N SER A 76 9.58 -10.28 29.00
CA SER A 76 8.98 -11.16 28.00
C SER A 76 8.93 -10.50 26.61
N ILE A 77 8.68 -9.19 26.55
CA ILE A 77 8.74 -8.41 25.30
C ILE A 77 10.18 -8.31 24.80
N ASP A 78 11.13 -7.92 25.67
CA ASP A 78 12.54 -7.76 25.32
C ASP A 78 13.18 -9.09 24.88
N GLY A 79 12.78 -10.19 25.53
CA GLY A 79 13.20 -11.55 25.18
C GLY A 79 12.51 -12.14 23.94
N GLY A 80 11.53 -11.43 23.35
CA GLY A 80 10.80 -11.89 22.17
C GLY A 80 9.84 -13.05 22.43
N SER A 81 9.53 -13.38 23.69
CA SER A 81 8.55 -14.39 24.07
C SER A 81 7.11 -13.87 23.97
N ALA A 82 6.91 -12.55 24.10
CA ALA A 82 5.65 -11.85 23.89
C ALA A 82 5.82 -10.68 22.92
N ASP A 83 4.78 -10.39 22.15
CA ASP A 83 4.70 -9.25 21.22
C ASP A 83 3.95 -8.07 21.87
N VAL A 84 3.06 -8.36 22.82
CA VAL A 84 2.23 -7.38 23.54
C VAL A 84 2.13 -7.76 24.99
N ALA A 85 2.21 -6.76 25.88
CA ALA A 85 1.86 -6.89 27.28
C ALA A 85 0.55 -6.15 27.55
N VAL A 86 -0.33 -6.79 28.31
CA VAL A 86 -1.59 -6.22 28.78
C VAL A 86 -1.54 -6.23 30.29
N GLU A 87 -1.59 -5.07 30.91
CA GLU A 87 -1.64 -4.93 32.36
C GLU A 87 -3.02 -4.42 32.76
N ILE A 88 -3.73 -5.21 33.57
CA ILE A 88 -5.03 -4.88 34.14
C ILE A 88 -4.80 -4.32 35.54
N GLY A 89 -5.29 -3.10 35.78
CA GLY A 89 -5.09 -2.41 37.05
C GLY A 89 -5.81 -3.06 38.22
N HIS A 90 -5.41 -2.70 39.43
CA HIS A 90 -6.15 -3.09 40.64
C HIS A 90 -7.58 -2.53 40.64
N ASP A 91 -8.48 -3.26 41.29
CA ASP A 91 -9.91 -2.89 41.41
C ASP A 91 -10.61 -2.62 40.04
N PHE A 92 -10.14 -3.29 38.98
CA PHE A 92 -10.67 -3.13 37.60
C PHE A 92 -12.20 -3.31 37.57
N GLU A 93 -12.72 -4.43 38.10
CA GLU A 93 -14.16 -4.73 38.14
C GLU A 93 -14.90 -3.70 39.00
N GLN A 94 -14.38 -3.37 40.20
CA GLN A 94 -15.04 -2.42 41.10
C GLN A 94 -15.13 -1.02 40.50
N ASN A 95 -14.04 -0.54 39.91
CA ASN A 95 -14.01 0.78 39.29
C ASN A 95 -14.92 0.85 38.07
N LEU A 96 -14.92 -0.19 37.25
CA LEU A 96 -15.79 -0.27 36.09
C LEU A 96 -17.28 -0.25 36.46
N VAL A 97 -17.66 -0.99 37.51
CA VAL A 97 -19.06 -1.01 37.99
C VAL A 97 -19.45 0.29 38.67
N LYS A 98 -18.56 0.92 39.46
CA LYS A 98 -18.89 2.13 40.24
C LYS A 98 -18.83 3.42 39.42
N THR A 99 -17.82 3.55 38.57
CA THR A 99 -17.52 4.80 37.88
C THR A 99 -17.59 4.71 36.35
N GLY A 100 -17.75 3.50 35.81
CA GLY A 100 -17.68 3.27 34.37
C GLY A 100 -16.26 3.41 33.78
N VAL A 101 -15.24 3.62 34.62
CA VAL A 101 -13.84 3.87 34.19
C VAL A 101 -12.93 2.83 34.86
N ALA A 102 -12.07 2.21 34.04
CA ALA A 102 -11.04 1.29 34.52
C ALA A 102 -9.78 1.40 33.67
N ASP A 103 -8.62 1.20 34.30
CA ASP A 103 -7.32 1.36 33.66
C ASP A 103 -6.80 0.02 33.11
N ILE A 104 -6.43 0.03 31.83
CA ILE A 104 -5.72 -1.05 31.16
C ILE A 104 -4.52 -0.44 30.45
N ASN A 105 -3.32 -0.93 30.77
CA ASN A 105 -2.11 -0.55 30.05
C ASN A 105 -1.80 -1.58 28.96
N VAL A 106 -1.50 -1.10 27.75
CA VAL A 106 -1.16 -1.95 26.59
C VAL A 106 0.17 -1.49 26.01
N GLU A 107 1.14 -2.34 26.06
CA GLU A 107 2.49 -2.10 25.55
C GLU A 107 2.83 -3.11 24.46
N ALA A 108 3.30 -2.65 23.32
CA ALA A 108 3.62 -3.49 22.17
C ALA A 108 5.10 -3.40 21.80
N ASN A 109 5.66 -4.52 21.36
CA ASN A 109 7.02 -4.57 20.83
C ASN A 109 7.12 -3.79 19.54
N ALA A 110 7.81 -2.66 19.56
CA ALA A 110 7.99 -1.75 18.44
C ALA A 110 9.28 -2.00 17.62
N VAL A 111 10.03 -3.07 17.89
CA VAL A 111 11.21 -3.45 17.08
C VAL A 111 10.81 -3.62 15.60
N ASN A 112 9.67 -4.25 15.35
CA ASN A 112 9.00 -4.15 14.06
C ASN A 112 7.83 -3.16 14.20
N GLY A 113 8.05 -1.90 13.78
CA GLY A 113 7.09 -0.82 13.97
C GLY A 113 5.70 -1.12 13.41
N MET A 114 5.60 -1.82 12.29
CA MET A 114 4.31 -2.19 11.71
C MET A 114 3.63 -3.29 12.51
N LYS A 115 4.39 -4.29 12.97
CA LYS A 115 3.88 -5.36 13.83
C LYS A 115 3.35 -4.78 15.15
N GLY A 116 4.13 -3.88 15.78
CA GLY A 116 3.72 -3.21 17.00
C GLY A 116 2.45 -2.37 16.86
N MET A 117 2.36 -1.54 15.82
CA MET A 117 1.17 -0.73 15.54
C MET A 117 -0.09 -1.58 15.31
N LEU A 118 0.00 -2.64 14.51
CA LEU A 118 -1.13 -3.53 14.25
C LEU A 118 -1.53 -4.31 15.50
N ALA A 119 -0.55 -4.80 16.26
CA ALA A 119 -0.80 -5.50 17.51
C ALA A 119 -1.55 -4.61 18.52
N GLN A 120 -1.09 -3.38 18.68
CA GLN A 120 -1.75 -2.40 19.55
C GLN A 120 -3.17 -2.08 19.04
N ALA A 121 -3.34 -1.85 17.75
CA ALA A 121 -4.66 -1.55 17.16
C ALA A 121 -5.66 -2.69 17.36
N TYR A 122 -5.24 -3.95 17.16
CA TYR A 122 -6.09 -5.12 17.40
C TYR A 122 -6.45 -5.27 18.87
N MET A 123 -5.48 -5.08 19.78
CA MET A 123 -5.71 -5.16 21.22
C MET A 123 -6.72 -4.11 21.67
N LEU A 124 -6.52 -2.85 21.27
CA LEU A 124 -7.44 -1.76 21.59
C LEU A 124 -8.86 -2.02 21.10
N ARG A 125 -9.01 -2.60 19.90
CA ARG A 125 -10.29 -2.98 19.36
C ARG A 125 -10.99 -4.04 20.20
N ILE A 126 -10.27 -5.10 20.61
CA ILE A 126 -10.83 -6.17 21.43
C ILE A 126 -11.26 -5.63 22.80
N ILE A 127 -10.46 -4.74 23.40
CA ILE A 127 -10.80 -4.10 24.67
C ILE A 127 -12.03 -3.21 24.53
N ALA A 128 -12.13 -2.41 23.46
CA ALA A 128 -13.29 -1.58 23.17
C ALA A 128 -14.58 -2.41 22.94
N ASP A 129 -14.48 -3.51 22.18
CA ASP A 129 -15.58 -4.43 21.97
C ASP A 129 -16.02 -5.12 23.28
N TYR A 130 -15.08 -5.39 24.18
CA TYR A 130 -15.37 -5.94 25.51
C TYR A 130 -16.07 -4.93 26.40
N ALA A 131 -15.61 -3.69 26.42
CA ALA A 131 -16.24 -2.61 27.16
C ALA A 131 -17.68 -2.35 26.70
N ALA A 132 -17.91 -2.35 25.37
CA ALA A 132 -19.27 -2.23 24.83
C ALA A 132 -20.18 -3.38 25.27
N GLN A 133 -19.69 -4.62 25.24
CA GLN A 133 -20.44 -5.80 25.68
C GLN A 133 -20.80 -5.73 27.17
N LEU A 134 -19.86 -5.30 28.02
CA LEU A 134 -20.16 -5.11 29.45
C LEU A 134 -21.19 -4.01 29.70
N GLY A 135 -21.15 -2.95 28.90
CA GLY A 135 -22.16 -1.88 28.92
C GLY A 135 -23.58 -2.41 28.65
N GLU A 136 -23.72 -3.26 27.62
CA GLU A 136 -24.99 -3.88 27.28
C GLU A 136 -25.47 -4.89 28.33
N GLU A 137 -24.56 -5.74 28.86
CA GLU A 137 -24.90 -6.80 29.82
C GLU A 137 -25.27 -6.25 31.21
N HIS A 138 -24.61 -5.21 31.69
CA HIS A 138 -24.70 -4.73 33.08
C HIS A 138 -25.28 -3.33 33.20
N GLY A 139 -25.69 -2.69 32.10
CA GLY A 139 -26.15 -1.30 32.10
C GLY A 139 -25.09 -0.29 32.54
N ILE A 140 -23.82 -0.66 32.41
CA ILE A 140 -22.67 0.18 32.79
C ILE A 140 -22.40 1.10 31.60
N ASP A 141 -22.37 2.42 31.85
CA ASP A 141 -21.87 3.35 30.85
C ASP A 141 -20.35 3.26 30.78
N ALA A 142 -19.87 2.16 30.15
CA ALA A 142 -18.46 1.88 29.96
C ALA A 142 -17.80 2.77 28.90
N SER A 143 -18.38 3.97 28.66
CA SER A 143 -17.81 4.96 27.74
C SER A 143 -16.45 5.50 28.18
N GLY A 144 -16.03 5.20 29.42
CA GLY A 144 -14.80 5.68 30.03
C GLY A 144 -13.76 4.59 30.34
N VAL A 145 -13.71 3.46 29.62
CA VAL A 145 -12.51 2.60 29.70
C VAL A 145 -11.31 3.42 29.23
N SER A 146 -10.61 4.01 30.20
CA SER A 146 -9.42 4.84 29.94
C SER A 146 -8.24 3.92 29.68
N LEU A 147 -7.72 3.96 28.49
CA LEU A 147 -6.38 3.46 28.18
C LEU A 147 -5.40 4.49 28.72
N ALA A 148 -4.48 4.11 29.58
CA ALA A 148 -3.53 5.00 30.22
C ALA A 148 -2.89 5.95 29.16
N GLY A 149 -3.34 7.21 29.17
CA GLY A 149 -2.82 8.26 28.30
C GLY A 149 -3.74 8.79 27.18
N ALA A 150 -4.89 8.17 26.84
CA ALA A 150 -5.85 8.76 25.92
C ALA A 150 -7.22 8.06 25.96
N ASP A 151 -8.30 8.82 25.90
CA ASP A 151 -9.64 8.32 25.53
C ASP A 151 -9.63 7.97 24.03
N VAL A 152 -9.06 6.83 23.70
CA VAL A 152 -8.90 6.38 22.31
C VAL A 152 -10.06 5.44 21.98
N ARG A 153 -11.05 5.93 21.26
CA ARG A 153 -12.07 5.11 20.59
C ARG A 153 -11.60 4.84 19.14
N PRO A 154 -10.87 3.77 18.86
CA PRO A 154 -10.38 3.51 17.51
C PRO A 154 -11.59 3.20 16.61
N ARG A 155 -11.91 4.12 15.73
CA ARG A 155 -12.91 3.90 14.68
C ARG A 155 -12.19 3.65 13.36
N PHE A 156 -12.08 2.39 12.97
CA PHE A 156 -11.49 2.01 11.68
C PHE A 156 -12.50 2.29 10.57
N LEU A 157 -12.26 3.38 9.86
CA LEU A 157 -13.05 3.75 8.68
C LEU A 157 -12.48 3.01 7.45
N TYR A 158 -13.36 2.55 6.55
CA TYR A 158 -13.04 1.97 5.24
C TYR A 158 -12.39 0.58 5.21
N ASN A 159 -11.68 0.15 6.24
CA ASN A 159 -11.13 -1.20 6.38
C ASN A 159 -11.34 -1.70 7.81
N GLY A 160 -12.57 -2.01 8.14
CA GLY A 160 -12.98 -2.40 9.49
C GLY A 160 -12.32 -3.69 10.00
N GLN A 161 -11.86 -4.55 9.10
CA GLN A 161 -11.17 -5.81 9.45
C GLN A 161 -9.65 -5.66 9.45
N LEU A 162 -9.11 -4.47 9.10
CA LEU A 162 -7.67 -4.21 8.95
C LEU A 162 -6.99 -5.20 7.99
N ASP A 163 -7.72 -5.69 6.98
CA ASP A 163 -7.21 -6.62 5.98
C ASP A 163 -6.13 -5.91 5.13
N TYR A 164 -4.89 -6.40 5.25
CA TYR A 164 -3.75 -5.86 4.53
C TYR A 164 -3.88 -5.98 3.01
N LYS A 165 -4.63 -6.96 2.51
CA LYS A 165 -4.87 -7.15 1.08
C LYS A 165 -5.60 -5.96 0.47
N MET A 166 -6.59 -5.39 1.21
CA MET A 166 -7.30 -4.19 0.75
C MET A 166 -6.37 -3.00 0.52
N PHE A 167 -5.31 -2.89 1.33
CA PHE A 167 -4.30 -1.85 1.20
C PHE A 167 -3.31 -2.12 0.07
N MET A 168 -2.93 -3.40 -0.15
CA MET A 168 -1.89 -3.79 -1.10
C MET A 168 -2.37 -3.92 -2.54
N ILE A 169 -3.59 -4.44 -2.78
CA ILE A 169 -4.09 -4.71 -4.14
C ILE A 169 -4.05 -3.48 -5.04
N PRO A 170 -4.57 -2.29 -4.64
CA PRO A 170 -4.47 -1.09 -5.46
C PRO A 170 -3.02 -0.66 -5.72
N ALA A 171 -2.13 -0.84 -4.75
CA ALA A 171 -0.72 -0.50 -4.90
C ALA A 171 0.01 -1.44 -5.87
N VAL A 172 -0.32 -2.74 -5.85
CA VAL A 172 0.21 -3.73 -6.81
C VAL A 172 -0.25 -3.41 -8.23
N MET A 173 -1.49 -2.95 -8.43
CA MET A 173 -1.96 -2.49 -9.75
C MET A 173 -1.13 -1.32 -10.28
N ALA A 174 -0.83 -0.33 -9.43
CA ALA A 174 0.02 0.79 -9.81
C ALA A 174 1.45 0.35 -10.13
N MET A 175 2.02 -0.56 -9.33
CA MET A 175 3.34 -1.15 -9.56
C MET A 175 3.41 -1.88 -10.90
N LEU A 176 2.40 -2.68 -11.23
CA LEU A 176 2.28 -3.40 -12.51
C LEU A 176 2.34 -2.46 -13.72
N LEU A 177 1.56 -1.36 -13.66
CA LEU A 177 1.57 -0.37 -14.72
C LEU A 177 2.94 0.31 -14.83
N THR A 178 3.57 0.65 -13.70
CA THR A 178 4.92 1.25 -13.69
C THR A 178 5.94 0.33 -14.34
N LEU A 179 5.92 -0.95 -13.96
CA LEU A 179 6.85 -1.94 -14.46
C LEU A 179 6.72 -2.11 -15.98
N LEU A 180 5.53 -2.34 -16.47
CA LEU A 180 5.37 -2.67 -17.88
C LEU A 180 5.42 -1.45 -18.79
N ILE A 181 4.72 -0.38 -18.43
CA ILE A 181 4.64 0.82 -19.28
C ILE A 181 5.90 1.70 -19.17
N GLY A 182 6.71 1.51 -18.13
CA GLY A 182 8.04 2.11 -18.04
C GLY A 182 9.09 1.34 -18.87
N PHE A 183 9.18 0.03 -18.66
CA PHE A 183 10.21 -0.80 -19.28
C PHE A 183 10.01 -1.03 -20.78
N LEU A 184 8.79 -1.39 -21.19
CA LEU A 184 8.58 -1.81 -22.58
C LEU A 184 8.89 -0.73 -23.62
N PRO A 185 8.43 0.54 -23.46
CA PRO A 185 8.82 1.59 -24.37
C PRO A 185 10.32 1.88 -24.35
N ALA A 186 10.93 1.91 -23.15
CA ALA A 186 12.35 2.18 -23.00
C ALA A 186 13.20 1.15 -23.75
N LEU A 187 12.94 -0.14 -23.50
CA LEU A 187 13.69 -1.23 -24.14
C LEU A 187 13.44 -1.31 -25.65
N ASN A 188 12.19 -1.06 -26.09
CA ASN A 188 11.87 -1.09 -27.50
C ASN A 188 12.60 0.01 -28.29
N ILE A 189 12.59 1.24 -27.78
CA ILE A 189 13.25 2.38 -28.46
C ILE A 189 14.77 2.20 -28.45
N VAL A 190 15.36 1.73 -27.35
CA VAL A 190 16.81 1.46 -27.30
C VAL A 190 17.19 0.28 -28.20
N GLY A 191 16.38 -0.78 -28.26
CA GLY A 191 16.59 -1.89 -29.16
C GLY A 191 16.59 -1.48 -30.64
N GLU A 192 15.77 -0.50 -31.01
CA GLU A 192 15.81 0.09 -32.36
C GLU A 192 17.05 0.96 -32.60
N LYS A 193 17.60 1.60 -31.55
CA LYS A 193 18.90 2.29 -31.62
C LYS A 193 20.03 1.29 -31.84
N GLU A 194 20.10 0.23 -31.04
CA GLU A 194 21.14 -0.80 -31.17
C GLU A 194 21.15 -1.49 -32.55
N SER A 195 19.93 -1.71 -33.10
CA SER A 195 19.78 -2.33 -34.43
C SER A 195 19.99 -1.37 -35.60
N GLY A 196 20.20 -0.08 -35.34
CA GLY A 196 20.37 0.96 -36.38
C GLY A 196 19.08 1.33 -37.11
N THR A 197 17.94 0.72 -36.75
CA THR A 197 16.64 0.99 -37.42
C THR A 197 16.11 2.38 -37.14
N ILE A 198 16.51 3.00 -36.04
CA ILE A 198 16.07 4.36 -35.69
C ILE A 198 16.69 5.40 -36.65
N GLU A 199 17.89 5.15 -37.21
CA GLU A 199 18.54 6.02 -38.19
C GLU A 199 17.76 6.08 -39.49
N GLN A 200 17.21 4.96 -39.95
CA GLN A 200 16.35 4.91 -41.13
C GLN A 200 15.06 5.74 -40.95
N ILE A 201 14.54 5.79 -39.71
CA ILE A 201 13.36 6.59 -39.40
C ILE A 201 13.71 8.08 -39.31
N ASN A 202 14.93 8.41 -38.83
CA ASN A 202 15.36 9.79 -38.66
C ASN A 202 15.58 10.52 -39.99
N VAL A 203 15.86 9.82 -41.10
CA VAL A 203 15.94 10.43 -42.44
C VAL A 203 14.57 10.67 -43.10
N THR A 204 13.49 10.14 -42.50
CA THR A 204 12.14 10.40 -42.97
C THR A 204 11.64 11.78 -42.53
N PRO A 205 10.70 12.43 -43.27
CA PRO A 205 10.15 13.75 -42.93
C PRO A 205 9.18 13.72 -41.73
N VAL A 206 9.17 12.64 -40.92
CA VAL A 206 8.30 12.49 -39.77
C VAL A 206 8.76 13.39 -38.64
N GLY A 207 7.86 14.20 -38.09
CA GLY A 207 8.15 15.05 -36.93
C GLY A 207 8.41 14.24 -35.66
N ARG A 208 9.27 14.76 -34.77
CA ARG A 208 9.64 14.11 -33.49
C ARG A 208 8.41 13.73 -32.66
N PHE A 209 7.44 14.62 -32.56
CA PHE A 209 6.19 14.42 -31.80
C PHE A 209 5.37 13.24 -32.37
N SER A 210 5.16 13.24 -33.69
CA SER A 210 4.40 12.17 -34.35
C SER A 210 5.08 10.80 -34.20
N PHE A 211 6.39 10.75 -34.27
CA PHE A 211 7.17 9.53 -34.02
C PHE A 211 6.96 9.00 -32.60
N ILE A 212 7.15 9.86 -31.57
CA ILE A 212 7.02 9.48 -30.17
C ILE A 212 5.60 8.98 -29.88
N PHE A 213 4.57 9.72 -30.31
CA PHE A 213 3.18 9.33 -30.08
C PHE A 213 2.83 8.00 -30.75
N SER A 214 3.23 7.81 -32.00
CA SER A 214 2.96 6.54 -32.72
C SER A 214 3.57 5.32 -32.02
N LYS A 215 4.67 5.50 -31.31
CA LYS A 215 5.31 4.46 -30.53
C LYS A 215 4.64 4.20 -29.18
N LEU A 216 4.15 5.24 -28.50
CA LEU A 216 3.63 5.13 -27.15
C LEU A 216 2.15 4.76 -27.07
N ILE A 217 1.32 5.16 -28.05
CA ILE A 217 -0.11 4.83 -28.08
C ILE A 217 -0.39 3.32 -27.86
N PRO A 218 0.28 2.38 -28.54
CA PRO A 218 0.06 0.96 -28.28
C PRO A 218 0.29 0.54 -26.84
N TYR A 219 1.32 1.11 -26.19
CA TYR A 219 1.61 0.80 -24.79
C TYR A 219 0.56 1.39 -23.83
N TRP A 220 0.01 2.57 -24.12
CA TRP A 220 -1.09 3.12 -23.34
C TRP A 220 -2.34 2.25 -23.41
N LEU A 221 -2.70 1.77 -24.61
CA LEU A 221 -3.82 0.85 -24.78
C LEU A 221 -3.60 -0.46 -24.01
N ILE A 222 -2.38 -1.00 -24.03
CA ILE A 222 -2.01 -2.17 -23.24
C ILE A 222 -2.11 -1.86 -21.75
N GLY A 223 -1.63 -0.70 -21.28
CA GLY A 223 -1.70 -0.29 -19.90
C GLY A 223 -3.13 -0.18 -19.38
N LEU A 224 -4.02 0.45 -20.18
CA LEU A 224 -5.45 0.53 -19.85
C LEU A 224 -6.12 -0.86 -19.83
N PHE A 225 -5.79 -1.72 -20.79
CA PHE A 225 -6.25 -3.11 -20.79
C PHE A 225 -5.79 -3.86 -19.55
N MET A 226 -4.51 -3.71 -19.18
CA MET A 226 -3.95 -4.36 -17.99
C MET A 226 -4.59 -3.87 -16.70
N LEU A 227 -4.91 -2.58 -16.61
CA LEU A 227 -5.66 -2.05 -15.48
C LEU A 227 -7.06 -2.66 -15.41
N ALA A 228 -7.78 -2.68 -16.54
CA ALA A 228 -9.12 -3.29 -16.61
C ALA A 228 -9.07 -4.77 -16.19
N TRP A 229 -8.07 -5.50 -16.69
CA TRP A 229 -7.84 -6.89 -16.33
C TRP A 229 -7.51 -7.06 -14.83
N SER A 230 -6.67 -6.19 -14.28
CA SER A 230 -6.34 -6.18 -12.86
C SER A 230 -7.54 -5.88 -11.97
N VAL A 231 -8.41 -4.93 -12.37
CA VAL A 231 -9.68 -4.63 -11.68
C VAL A 231 -10.60 -5.86 -11.71
N PHE A 232 -10.73 -6.52 -12.85
CA PHE A 232 -11.52 -7.75 -12.99
C PHE A 232 -10.98 -8.88 -12.10
N LEU A 233 -9.66 -9.09 -12.08
CA LEU A 233 -9.03 -10.10 -11.22
C LEU A 233 -9.20 -9.77 -9.73
N ALA A 234 -9.10 -8.51 -9.32
CA ALA A 234 -9.33 -8.10 -7.95
C ALA A 234 -10.78 -8.38 -7.51
N TRP A 235 -11.72 -8.15 -8.39
CA TRP A 235 -13.13 -8.50 -8.14
C TRP A 235 -13.32 -10.01 -8.06
N LEU A 236 -12.75 -10.77 -8.99
CA LEU A 236 -12.92 -12.23 -9.08
C LEU A 236 -12.28 -12.98 -7.90
N ILE A 237 -11.06 -12.57 -7.48
CA ILE A 237 -10.26 -13.30 -6.49
C ILE A 237 -10.58 -12.82 -5.06
N TYR A 238 -10.76 -11.51 -4.89
CA TYR A 238 -10.88 -10.88 -3.56
C TYR A 238 -12.26 -10.26 -3.30
N GLY A 239 -13.17 -10.28 -4.28
CA GLY A 239 -14.45 -9.58 -4.17
C GLY A 239 -14.31 -8.05 -4.11
N MET A 240 -13.11 -7.51 -4.39
CA MET A 240 -12.82 -6.09 -4.29
C MET A 240 -13.16 -5.35 -5.58
N PHE A 241 -14.15 -4.48 -5.50
CA PHE A 241 -14.52 -3.58 -6.59
C PHE A 241 -14.33 -2.13 -6.15
N PRO A 242 -13.92 -1.21 -7.05
CA PRO A 242 -13.79 0.20 -6.68
C PRO A 242 -15.11 0.76 -6.12
N ALA A 243 -15.07 1.33 -4.91
CA ALA A 243 -16.22 2.00 -4.31
C ALA A 243 -16.54 3.33 -5.01
N GLY A 244 -15.54 3.93 -5.65
CA GLY A 244 -15.66 5.16 -6.43
C GLY A 244 -15.90 4.93 -7.91
N SER A 245 -15.87 6.03 -8.68
CA SER A 245 -16.12 6.00 -10.13
C SER A 245 -15.02 5.31 -10.91
N ILE A 246 -15.37 4.28 -11.68
CA ILE A 246 -14.47 3.61 -12.63
C ILE A 246 -13.93 4.59 -13.69
N LEU A 247 -14.75 5.55 -14.13
CA LEU A 247 -14.32 6.55 -15.12
C LEU A 247 -13.17 7.40 -14.56
N LEU A 248 -13.26 7.81 -13.28
CA LEU A 248 -12.18 8.54 -12.60
C LEU A 248 -10.92 7.67 -12.51
N LEU A 249 -11.06 6.40 -12.19
CA LEU A 249 -9.94 5.46 -12.13
C LEU A 249 -9.18 5.42 -13.46
N PHE A 250 -9.89 5.28 -14.59
CA PHE A 250 -9.27 5.26 -15.92
C PHE A 250 -8.71 6.63 -16.33
N LEU A 251 -9.32 7.74 -15.90
CA LEU A 251 -8.80 9.09 -16.14
C LEU A 251 -7.42 9.27 -15.47
N TYR A 252 -7.32 8.96 -14.19
CA TYR A 252 -6.05 9.05 -13.45
C TYR A 252 -5.02 8.05 -13.96
N ALA A 253 -5.45 6.85 -14.35
CA ALA A 253 -4.58 5.87 -14.97
C ALA A 253 -4.00 6.39 -16.29
N THR A 254 -4.79 7.06 -17.13
CA THR A 254 -4.30 7.66 -18.37
C THR A 254 -3.22 8.70 -18.09
N LEU A 255 -3.42 9.60 -17.11
CA LEU A 255 -2.39 10.55 -16.70
C LEU A 255 -1.13 9.83 -16.21
N PHE A 256 -1.29 8.78 -15.41
CA PHE A 256 -0.18 8.00 -14.90
C PHE A 256 0.62 7.29 -16.01
N LEU A 257 -0.08 6.71 -16.99
CA LEU A 257 0.54 6.08 -18.16
C LEU A 257 1.35 7.09 -18.98
N LEU A 258 0.85 8.32 -19.14
CA LEU A 258 1.60 9.40 -19.77
C LEU A 258 2.90 9.69 -19.02
N ILE A 259 2.86 9.78 -17.70
CA ILE A 259 4.05 10.05 -16.87
C ILE A 259 5.07 8.92 -17.01
N VAL A 260 4.64 7.68 -16.77
CA VAL A 260 5.56 6.53 -16.74
C VAL A 260 6.17 6.26 -18.12
N SER A 261 5.39 6.42 -19.19
CA SER A 261 5.91 6.27 -20.55
C SER A 261 6.90 7.37 -20.94
N SER A 262 6.70 8.60 -20.45
CA SER A 262 7.67 9.69 -20.67
C SER A 262 8.99 9.43 -19.94
N LEU A 263 8.96 8.87 -18.73
CA LEU A 263 10.17 8.43 -18.01
C LEU A 263 10.89 7.33 -18.76
N GLY A 264 10.16 6.33 -19.28
CA GLY A 264 10.76 5.31 -20.17
C GLY A 264 11.44 5.92 -21.41
N LEU A 265 10.81 6.93 -22.02
CA LEU A 265 11.39 7.66 -23.15
C LEU A 265 12.64 8.46 -22.74
N ILE A 266 12.61 9.14 -21.59
CA ILE A 266 13.79 9.86 -21.07
C ILE A 266 14.95 8.88 -20.90
N VAL A 267 14.73 7.75 -20.22
CA VAL A 267 15.77 6.72 -20.03
C VAL A 267 16.29 6.23 -21.37
N SER A 268 15.42 6.00 -22.37
CA SER A 268 15.83 5.57 -23.70
C SER A 268 16.69 6.61 -24.43
N ASN A 269 16.45 7.90 -24.19
CA ASN A 269 17.22 8.98 -24.82
C ASN A 269 18.68 9.01 -24.32
N TYR A 270 18.89 8.68 -23.03
CA TYR A 270 20.21 8.68 -22.39
C TYR A 270 20.90 7.32 -22.41
N SER A 271 20.25 6.25 -22.89
CA SER A 271 20.82 4.91 -22.97
C SER A 271 21.24 4.57 -24.38
N SER A 272 22.40 3.89 -24.51
CA SER A 272 22.93 3.40 -25.78
C SER A 272 22.61 1.92 -26.00
N THR A 273 22.48 1.13 -24.93
CA THR A 273 22.21 -0.32 -24.99
C THR A 273 20.97 -0.69 -24.21
N MET A 274 20.30 -1.78 -24.63
CA MET A 274 19.14 -2.31 -23.91
C MET A 274 19.46 -2.67 -22.46
N GLN A 275 20.68 -3.20 -22.23
CA GLN A 275 21.13 -3.53 -20.88
C GLN A 275 21.24 -2.28 -19.99
N GLN A 276 21.80 -1.19 -20.51
CA GLN A 276 21.90 0.09 -19.80
C GLN A 276 20.49 0.64 -19.47
N ALA A 277 19.60 0.64 -20.46
CA ALA A 277 18.23 1.10 -20.26
C ALA A 277 17.48 0.26 -19.19
N ALA A 278 17.66 -1.07 -19.23
CA ALA A 278 17.05 -1.97 -18.25
C ALA A 278 17.55 -1.70 -16.83
N LEU A 279 18.86 -1.49 -16.64
CA LEU A 279 19.44 -1.18 -15.33
C LEU A 279 18.95 0.16 -14.79
N LEU A 280 18.90 1.20 -15.62
CA LEU A 280 18.38 2.51 -15.23
C LEU A 280 16.89 2.44 -14.88
N MET A 281 16.09 1.77 -15.69
CA MET A 281 14.66 1.59 -15.40
C MET A 281 14.44 0.80 -14.11
N PHE A 282 15.23 -0.25 -13.88
CA PHE A 282 15.16 -1.03 -12.64
C PHE A 282 15.51 -0.17 -11.41
N PHE A 283 16.55 0.66 -11.50
CA PHE A 283 16.93 1.58 -10.43
C PHE A 283 15.79 2.55 -10.08
N PHE A 284 15.20 3.21 -11.09
CA PHE A 284 14.07 4.10 -10.87
C PHE A 284 12.85 3.35 -10.31
N LEU A 285 12.55 2.16 -10.82
CA LEU A 285 11.44 1.35 -10.35
C LEU A 285 11.58 1.00 -8.86
N VAL A 286 12.76 0.56 -8.43
CA VAL A 286 13.02 0.23 -7.02
C VAL A 286 12.82 1.46 -6.13
N ILE A 287 13.38 2.61 -6.52
CA ILE A 287 13.19 3.86 -5.75
C ILE A 287 11.72 4.25 -5.71
N PHE A 288 11.01 4.20 -6.83
CA PHE A 288 9.60 4.55 -6.88
C PHE A 288 8.76 3.63 -5.99
N ILE A 289 9.00 2.32 -5.99
CA ILE A 289 8.29 1.37 -5.13
C ILE A 289 8.56 1.67 -3.66
N LEU A 290 9.82 1.80 -3.26
CA LEU A 290 10.20 2.04 -1.86
C LEU A 290 9.66 3.38 -1.33
N MET A 291 9.68 4.43 -2.17
CA MET A 291 9.24 5.79 -1.81
C MET A 291 7.79 6.09 -2.19
N SER A 292 6.99 5.08 -2.56
CA SER A 292 5.60 5.28 -3.00
C SER A 292 4.57 5.23 -1.89
N GLY A 293 4.94 4.77 -0.70
CA GLY A 293 3.95 4.42 0.33
C GLY A 293 3.26 3.07 0.10
N MET A 294 3.79 2.24 -0.82
CA MET A 294 3.26 0.91 -1.09
C MET A 294 3.50 -0.04 0.09
N LEU A 295 4.75 -0.16 0.52
CA LEU A 295 5.19 -1.07 1.58
C LEU A 295 5.06 -0.42 2.96
N THR A 296 5.51 0.81 3.09
CA THR A 296 5.49 1.58 4.33
C THR A 296 4.71 2.87 4.10
N PRO A 297 3.71 3.21 4.94
CA PRO A 297 2.99 4.47 4.82
C PRO A 297 3.96 5.68 4.80
N VAL A 298 3.70 6.65 3.93
CA VAL A 298 4.57 7.84 3.79
C VAL A 298 4.70 8.60 5.11
N SER A 299 3.62 8.65 5.92
CA SER A 299 3.61 9.28 7.24
C SER A 299 4.55 8.63 8.26
N ALA A 300 4.93 7.37 8.06
CA ALA A 300 5.86 6.64 8.91
C ALA A 300 7.33 6.79 8.47
N MET A 301 7.57 7.48 7.36
CA MET A 301 8.93 7.73 6.85
C MET A 301 9.57 8.94 7.56
N PRO A 302 10.91 8.99 7.67
CA PRO A 302 11.62 10.19 8.12
C PRO A 302 11.28 11.42 7.24
N GLU A 303 11.33 12.62 7.77
CA GLU A 303 10.94 13.87 7.07
C GLU A 303 11.66 14.05 5.72
N TRP A 304 12.97 13.78 5.67
CA TRP A 304 13.74 13.88 4.44
C TRP A 304 13.24 12.91 3.35
N ALA A 305 12.83 11.70 3.74
CA ALA A 305 12.28 10.71 2.82
C ALA A 305 10.88 11.12 2.34
N GLN A 306 10.05 11.70 3.23
CA GLN A 306 8.75 12.24 2.85
C GLN A 306 8.88 13.34 1.78
N LEU A 307 9.89 14.23 1.89
CA LEU A 307 10.16 15.23 0.86
C LEU A 307 10.49 14.62 -0.51
N ILE A 308 11.29 13.54 -0.54
CA ILE A 308 11.63 12.85 -1.78
C ILE A 308 10.37 12.21 -2.40
N THR A 309 9.42 11.74 -1.58
CA THR A 309 8.20 11.12 -2.11
C THR A 309 7.33 12.07 -2.93
N TYR A 310 7.44 13.40 -2.75
CA TYR A 310 6.71 14.37 -3.58
C TYR A 310 7.14 14.34 -5.05
N VAL A 311 8.38 13.92 -5.33
CA VAL A 311 8.88 13.75 -6.70
C VAL A 311 8.52 12.40 -7.31
N ASN A 312 7.88 11.51 -6.53
CA ASN A 312 7.54 10.17 -6.96
C ASN A 312 6.12 10.11 -7.55
N PRO A 313 5.94 9.91 -8.86
CA PRO A 313 4.61 9.87 -9.47
C PRO A 313 3.78 8.65 -9.02
N LEU A 314 4.44 7.54 -8.65
CA LEU A 314 3.78 6.33 -8.19
C LEU A 314 3.03 6.56 -6.88
N ARG A 315 3.53 7.43 -5.98
CA ARG A 315 2.87 7.83 -4.75
C ARG A 315 1.47 8.37 -5.01
N TYR A 316 1.36 9.39 -5.88
CA TYR A 316 0.07 10.03 -6.19
C TYR A 316 -0.93 9.05 -6.78
N PHE A 317 -0.47 8.17 -7.66
CA PHE A 317 -1.36 7.19 -8.28
C PHE A 317 -1.83 6.12 -7.29
N ILE A 318 -0.98 5.66 -6.37
CA ILE A 318 -1.36 4.73 -5.29
C ILE A 318 -2.37 5.40 -4.35
N GLU A 319 -2.16 6.67 -3.97
CA GLU A 319 -3.11 7.43 -3.16
C GLU A 319 -4.49 7.51 -3.83
N VAL A 320 -4.52 7.83 -5.13
CA VAL A 320 -5.76 7.87 -5.92
C VAL A 320 -6.44 6.50 -5.98
N LEU A 321 -5.70 5.44 -6.30
CA LEU A 321 -6.27 4.10 -6.36
C LEU A 321 -6.86 3.67 -5.02
N ARG A 322 -6.15 3.89 -3.91
CA ARG A 322 -6.66 3.59 -2.56
C ARG A 322 -7.90 4.42 -2.22
N ALA A 323 -7.91 5.70 -2.57
CA ALA A 323 -9.07 6.57 -2.33
C ALA A 323 -10.30 6.10 -3.13
N LEU A 324 -10.12 5.71 -4.39
CA LEU A 324 -11.21 5.20 -5.23
C LEU A 324 -11.69 3.80 -4.79
N TYR A 325 -10.77 2.91 -4.41
CA TYR A 325 -11.12 1.55 -3.98
C TYR A 325 -11.76 1.49 -2.62
N LEU A 326 -11.22 2.23 -1.62
CA LEU A 326 -11.59 2.10 -0.22
C LEU A 326 -12.57 3.18 0.25
N LYS A 327 -12.36 4.44 -0.20
CA LYS A 327 -13.14 5.58 0.31
C LYS A 327 -14.30 5.95 -0.60
N GLY A 328 -14.31 5.51 -1.86
CA GLY A 328 -15.29 5.97 -2.84
C GLY A 328 -15.17 7.46 -3.18
N SER A 329 -13.98 8.03 -3.05
CA SER A 329 -13.72 9.46 -3.25
C SER A 329 -14.13 9.94 -4.63
N GLY A 330 -14.67 11.18 -4.68
CA GLY A 330 -15.02 11.85 -5.92
C GLY A 330 -13.84 12.66 -6.50
N PHE A 331 -14.09 13.30 -7.66
CA PHE A 331 -13.06 14.15 -8.28
C PHE A 331 -12.68 15.34 -7.38
N ALA A 332 -13.64 15.90 -6.65
CA ALA A 332 -13.40 17.03 -5.75
C ALA A 332 -12.37 16.71 -4.65
N ASP A 333 -12.38 15.46 -4.15
CA ASP A 333 -11.46 15.01 -3.10
C ASP A 333 -10.04 14.76 -3.63
N LEU A 334 -9.91 14.52 -4.93
CA LEU A 334 -8.67 14.10 -5.60
C LEU A 334 -8.07 15.19 -6.50
N GLN A 335 -8.57 16.43 -6.44
CA GLN A 335 -8.11 17.54 -7.29
C GLN A 335 -6.62 17.81 -7.14
N MET A 336 -6.09 17.76 -5.92
CA MET A 336 -4.66 17.99 -5.67
C MET A 336 -3.80 16.97 -6.40
N GLN A 337 -4.16 15.68 -6.32
CA GLN A 337 -3.46 14.61 -7.02
C GLN A 337 -3.57 14.76 -8.54
N PHE A 338 -4.73 15.21 -9.03
CA PHE A 338 -4.93 15.46 -10.46
C PHE A 338 -3.97 16.52 -10.99
N PHE A 339 -3.94 17.70 -10.35
CA PHE A 339 -3.05 18.77 -10.79
C PHE A 339 -1.57 18.45 -10.60
N ALA A 340 -1.21 17.75 -9.52
CA ALA A 340 0.16 17.29 -9.32
C ALA A 340 0.60 16.33 -10.43
N MET A 341 -0.23 15.34 -10.77
CA MET A 341 0.06 14.40 -11.85
C MET A 341 0.07 15.07 -13.22
N LEU A 342 -0.82 16.03 -13.47
CA LEU A 342 -0.85 16.81 -14.72
C LEU A 342 0.42 17.64 -14.89
N ALA A 343 0.84 18.34 -13.83
CA ALA A 343 2.10 19.09 -13.82
C ALA A 343 3.30 18.16 -14.07
N TYR A 344 3.33 17.02 -13.39
CA TYR A 344 4.39 16.03 -13.59
C TYR A 344 4.41 15.51 -15.03
N ALA A 345 3.25 15.19 -15.60
CA ALA A 345 3.13 14.78 -17.00
C ALA A 345 3.68 15.86 -17.94
N ALA A 346 3.28 17.13 -17.75
CA ALA A 346 3.73 18.23 -18.59
C ALA A 346 5.26 18.38 -18.53
N VAL A 347 5.85 18.36 -17.33
CA VAL A 347 7.30 18.51 -17.15
C VAL A 347 8.06 17.31 -17.76
N SER A 348 7.65 16.09 -17.46
CA SER A 348 8.32 14.87 -17.93
C SER A 348 8.22 14.71 -19.45
N TRP A 349 7.07 15.05 -20.04
CA TRP A 349 6.88 15.03 -21.49
C TRP A 349 7.72 16.10 -22.20
N THR A 350 7.75 17.32 -21.66
CA THR A 350 8.59 18.40 -22.20
C THR A 350 10.05 17.98 -22.19
N TRP A 351 10.53 17.42 -21.06
CA TRP A 351 11.90 16.89 -20.98
C TRP A 351 12.15 15.76 -21.98
N ALA A 352 11.23 14.78 -22.07
CA ALA A 352 11.34 13.66 -22.98
C ALA A 352 11.46 14.11 -24.46
N ILE A 353 10.65 15.09 -24.87
CA ILE A 353 10.68 15.63 -26.24
C ILE A 353 11.95 16.46 -26.48
N CYS A 354 12.34 17.31 -25.54
CA CYS A 354 13.53 18.15 -25.67
C CYS A 354 14.84 17.34 -25.65
N SER A 355 14.88 16.25 -24.88
CA SER A 355 16.05 15.37 -24.79
C SER A 355 16.19 14.45 -26.02
N TYR A 356 15.13 14.26 -26.80
CA TYR A 356 15.18 13.44 -28.01
C TYR A 356 15.97 14.15 -29.11
N LYS A 357 17.19 13.69 -29.37
CA LYS A 357 18.03 14.18 -30.45
C LYS A 357 17.80 13.33 -31.69
N LYS A 358 17.32 13.96 -32.77
CA LYS A 358 17.33 13.37 -34.09
C LYS A 358 18.78 13.46 -34.55
N SER A 359 19.56 12.35 -34.47
CA SER A 359 20.89 12.30 -35.10
C SER A 359 20.70 12.39 -36.60
N ALA A 360 21.31 13.41 -37.21
CA ALA A 360 21.39 13.56 -38.65
C ALA A 360 22.37 12.56 -39.21
#